data_1d17a0566203cec8c8f7ef9501eb8022
#
_entry.id   1d17a0566203cec8c8f7ef9501eb8022
#
_cell.length_a   1.000
_cell.length_b   1.000
_cell.length_c   1.000
_cell.angle_alpha   90.00
_cell.angle_beta   90.00
_cell.angle_gamma   90.00
#
_symmetry.space_group_name_H-M   'P 1'
#
loop_
_entity.id
_entity.type
_entity.pdbx_description
1 polymer ?
#
loop_
_entity_poly.entity_id
_entity_poly.type
_entity_poly.pdbx_seq_one_letter_code
_entity_poly.pdbx_strand_id
1 'polypeptide(L)'
;MLILKFGGTSVGSPEAVRNIISILNDPEHREKDGVVVVSALSGVTDSLISQACLAEGGDVSYGLRVRELRERHANMAAAFLKGSDMEAALADLDKLFGELTRYLDGIALLGELSKRILDSIMSFGERLSASLITRIFLAEGIDADFVDSRNLLRTDSNFGNARCLREISFSNIRSRLKSGRGGRIKVVTGFIGSTEGGVTTTLGRGGSDLSAAIFGAALAVEFVEIWTDVDGILTADPRLVKNAFTIEEISYVEAMELSHFGAKVLFTPTIKPALEKGIPIRIRNTFNVSGPSTWIRRDAVQGDYAIRGISSMQDVALVRVQGSGMVGVAGFSSRLFGALARRGINIILITQSSSEYSICFAIIPKDAPAAKDSINEEFSREIAVGSIDPPVIEGGLSIVAVVGSRMKRSSGISGKVFHALGRNGVNVVAIAQGSSELNISAVVTQQDEAKAIN
;
A
#
# COMPACT_ATOMS: atom_id res chain seq x y z
N MET A 1 -24.17 -6.38 -5.33
CA MET A 1 -23.21 -6.75 -4.25
C MET A 1 -22.12 -5.71 -4.23
N LEU A 2 -21.73 -5.23 -3.05
CA LEU A 2 -20.68 -4.22 -2.85
C LEU A 2 -19.48 -4.80 -2.14
N ILE A 3 -18.30 -4.25 -2.42
CA ILE A 3 -17.10 -4.45 -1.61
C ILE A 3 -16.77 -3.12 -0.96
N LEU A 4 -16.78 -3.09 0.37
CA LEU A 4 -16.40 -1.95 1.19
C LEU A 4 -15.14 -2.33 1.96
N LYS A 5 -14.04 -1.62 1.75
CA LYS A 5 -12.81 -1.86 2.52
C LYS A 5 -12.59 -0.71 3.48
N PHE A 6 -12.35 -1.03 4.73
CA PHE A 6 -12.02 -0.06 5.77
C PHE A 6 -10.57 -0.21 6.22
N GLY A 7 -9.81 0.90 6.14
CA GLY A 7 -8.41 0.96 6.56
C GLY A 7 -8.23 0.88 8.07
N GLY A 8 -6.98 0.74 8.53
CA GLY A 8 -6.68 0.63 9.96
C GLY A 8 -7.11 1.85 10.78
N THR A 9 -7.04 3.06 10.22
CA THR A 9 -7.56 4.29 10.82
C THR A 9 -9.08 4.27 10.93
N SER A 10 -9.76 3.72 9.91
CA SER A 10 -11.22 3.60 9.86
C SER A 10 -11.80 2.62 10.88
N VAL A 11 -11.01 1.63 11.32
CA VAL A 11 -11.41 0.67 12.38
C VAL A 11 -10.70 0.93 13.71
N GLY A 12 -9.88 1.98 13.81
CA GLY A 12 -8.93 2.21 14.90
C GLY A 12 -9.50 2.81 16.17
N SER A 13 -10.71 3.37 16.14
CA SER A 13 -11.36 4.03 17.27
C SER A 13 -12.87 3.78 17.30
N PRO A 14 -13.53 3.91 18.48
CA PRO A 14 -15.00 3.80 18.55
C PRO A 14 -15.74 4.80 17.66
N GLU A 15 -15.23 6.02 17.51
CA GLU A 15 -15.79 7.03 16.61
C GLU A 15 -15.76 6.56 15.16
N ALA A 16 -14.61 6.07 14.71
CA ALA A 16 -14.46 5.54 13.35
C ALA A 16 -15.41 4.37 13.08
N VAL A 17 -15.60 3.46 14.04
CA VAL A 17 -16.52 2.34 13.91
C VAL A 17 -17.99 2.81 13.87
N ARG A 18 -18.37 3.86 14.62
CA ARG A 18 -19.72 4.47 14.49
C ARG A 18 -19.94 5.05 13.09
N ASN A 19 -18.90 5.65 12.49
CA ASN A 19 -19.00 6.12 11.11
C ASN A 19 -19.20 4.95 10.13
N ILE A 20 -18.52 3.81 10.33
CA ILE A 20 -18.75 2.60 9.51
C ILE A 20 -20.20 2.13 9.64
N ILE A 21 -20.76 2.09 10.84
CA ILE A 21 -22.16 1.71 11.08
C ILE A 21 -23.11 2.67 10.35
N SER A 22 -22.83 3.98 10.41
CA SER A 22 -23.57 4.99 9.67
C SER A 22 -23.49 4.79 8.15
N ILE A 23 -22.30 4.50 7.61
CA ILE A 23 -22.08 4.20 6.19
C ILE A 23 -22.88 2.98 5.75
N LEU A 24 -22.88 1.90 6.54
CA LEU A 24 -23.63 0.68 6.21
C LEU A 24 -25.15 0.88 6.28
N ASN A 25 -25.62 1.79 7.12
CA ASN A 25 -27.04 2.14 7.24
C ASN A 25 -27.50 3.18 6.22
N ASP A 26 -26.58 3.76 5.43
CA ASP A 26 -26.92 4.69 4.36
C ASP A 26 -27.76 3.97 3.27
N PRO A 27 -28.80 4.63 2.68
CA PRO A 27 -29.59 4.05 1.59
C PRO A 27 -28.76 3.54 0.40
N GLU A 28 -27.59 4.10 0.14
CA GLU A 28 -26.67 3.63 -0.91
C GLU A 28 -26.18 2.18 -0.65
N HIS A 29 -26.07 1.76 0.61
CA HIS A 29 -25.47 0.50 1.04
C HIS A 29 -26.44 -0.49 1.68
N ARG A 30 -27.43 0.01 2.45
CA ARG A 30 -28.28 -0.77 3.35
C ARG A 30 -29.02 -1.94 2.71
N GLU A 31 -29.46 -1.80 1.46
CA GLU A 31 -30.26 -2.83 0.76
C GLU A 31 -29.38 -3.78 -0.08
N LYS A 32 -28.06 -3.60 -0.08
CA LYS A 32 -27.16 -4.37 -0.91
C LYS A 32 -26.44 -5.43 -0.08
N ASP A 33 -26.37 -6.64 -0.60
CA ASP A 33 -25.44 -7.64 -0.09
C ASP A 33 -24.01 -7.06 -0.13
N GLY A 34 -23.32 -7.10 0.99
CA GLY A 34 -22.01 -6.46 1.14
C GLY A 34 -20.93 -7.39 1.67
N VAL A 35 -19.73 -7.20 1.17
CA VAL A 35 -18.50 -7.73 1.75
C VAL A 35 -17.73 -6.56 2.33
N VAL A 36 -17.56 -6.57 3.65
CA VAL A 36 -16.78 -5.57 4.41
C VAL A 36 -15.41 -6.14 4.69
N VAL A 37 -14.40 -5.60 4.03
CA VAL A 37 -12.99 -5.99 4.24
C VAL A 37 -12.37 -5.07 5.26
N VAL A 38 -11.88 -5.61 6.36
CA VAL A 38 -11.27 -4.81 7.43
C VAL A 38 -9.78 -5.08 7.55
N SER A 39 -9.03 -4.03 7.82
CA SER A 39 -7.62 -4.09 8.23
C SER A 39 -7.51 -4.31 9.74
N ALA A 40 -6.31 -4.60 10.23
CA ALA A 40 -5.99 -4.48 11.65
C ALA A 40 -6.29 -3.06 12.15
N LEU A 41 -6.58 -2.88 13.44
CA LEU A 41 -6.68 -1.55 14.04
C LEU A 41 -5.34 -0.81 13.86
N SER A 42 -5.42 0.51 13.68
CA SER A 42 -4.23 1.35 13.42
C SER A 42 -3.07 1.06 14.37
N GLY A 43 -1.87 0.80 13.84
CA GLY A 43 -0.66 0.52 14.60
C GLY A 43 -0.56 -0.90 15.20
N VAL A 44 -1.61 -1.74 15.05
CA VAL A 44 -1.60 -3.11 15.60
C VAL A 44 -0.60 -4.00 14.86
N THR A 45 -0.51 -3.91 13.54
CA THR A 45 0.45 -4.69 12.75
C THR A 45 1.89 -4.39 13.15
N ASP A 46 2.23 -3.10 13.32
CA ASP A 46 3.58 -2.69 13.76
C ASP A 46 3.86 -3.17 15.19
N SER A 47 2.87 -3.11 16.07
CA SER A 47 2.98 -3.64 17.44
C SER A 47 3.24 -5.15 17.44
N LEU A 48 2.54 -5.93 16.60
CA LEU A 48 2.74 -7.37 16.47
C LEU A 48 4.15 -7.72 15.96
N ILE A 49 4.65 -6.99 14.96
CA ILE A 49 6.02 -7.13 14.46
C ILE A 49 7.04 -6.84 15.58
N SER A 50 6.85 -5.72 16.30
CA SER A 50 7.71 -5.36 17.43
C SER A 50 7.73 -6.43 18.52
N GLN A 51 6.58 -7.01 18.87
CA GLN A 51 6.47 -8.09 19.85
C GLN A 51 7.23 -9.35 19.39
N ALA A 52 7.12 -9.70 18.10
CA ALA A 52 7.84 -10.84 17.53
C ALA A 52 9.37 -10.63 17.58
N CYS A 53 9.85 -9.42 17.27
CA CYS A 53 11.28 -9.09 17.38
C CYS A 53 11.79 -9.09 18.83
N LEU A 54 11.00 -8.61 19.80
CA LEU A 54 11.33 -8.69 21.22
C LEU A 54 11.44 -10.14 21.67
N ALA A 55 10.48 -10.98 21.28
CA ALA A 55 10.49 -12.41 21.60
C ALA A 55 11.71 -13.11 21.00
N GLU A 56 12.07 -12.83 19.74
CA GLU A 56 13.29 -13.34 19.08
C GLU A 56 14.56 -12.94 19.85
N GLY A 57 14.60 -11.71 20.35
CA GLY A 57 15.72 -11.20 21.18
C GLY A 57 15.72 -11.71 22.62
N GLY A 58 14.76 -12.55 23.03
CA GLY A 58 14.64 -13.03 24.42
C GLY A 58 14.13 -11.99 25.43
N ASP A 59 13.62 -10.84 24.96
CA ASP A 59 13.08 -9.80 25.82
C ASP A 59 11.62 -10.13 26.20
N VAL A 60 11.41 -10.50 27.47
CA VAL A 60 10.12 -10.90 28.03
C VAL A 60 9.07 -9.77 28.06
N SER A 61 9.46 -8.53 27.75
CA SER A 61 8.53 -7.39 27.70
C SER A 61 7.44 -7.52 26.65
N TYR A 62 7.60 -8.43 25.64
CA TYR A 62 6.53 -8.73 24.69
C TYR A 62 5.23 -9.13 25.39
N GLY A 63 5.30 -9.85 26.53
CA GLY A 63 4.12 -10.25 27.29
C GLY A 63 3.33 -9.07 27.88
N LEU A 64 3.99 -7.97 28.27
CA LEU A 64 3.32 -6.73 28.67
C LEU A 64 2.61 -6.10 27.47
N ARG A 65 3.29 -6.00 26.32
CA ARG A 65 2.72 -5.42 25.10
C ARG A 65 1.53 -6.21 24.57
N VAL A 66 1.52 -7.54 24.71
CA VAL A 66 0.34 -8.37 24.39
C VAL A 66 -0.85 -8.00 25.26
N ARG A 67 -0.62 -7.77 26.57
CA ARG A 67 -1.69 -7.34 27.51
C ARG A 67 -2.24 -5.96 27.16
N GLU A 68 -1.37 -5.00 26.86
CA GLU A 68 -1.77 -3.66 26.41
C GLU A 68 -2.61 -3.73 25.13
N LEU A 69 -2.19 -4.57 24.18
CA LEU A 69 -2.92 -4.78 22.93
C LEU A 69 -4.29 -5.42 23.16
N ARG A 70 -4.37 -6.41 24.05
CA ARG A 70 -5.64 -7.03 24.47
C ARG A 70 -6.58 -6.01 25.11
N GLU A 71 -6.05 -5.20 26.03
CA GLU A 71 -6.82 -4.17 26.72
C GLU A 71 -7.38 -3.13 25.74
N ARG A 72 -6.59 -2.72 24.75
CA ARG A 72 -7.05 -1.85 23.67
C ARG A 72 -8.24 -2.42 22.92
N HIS A 73 -8.22 -3.72 22.55
CA HIS A 73 -9.34 -4.37 21.88
C HIS A 73 -10.55 -4.55 22.83
N ALA A 74 -10.33 -4.84 24.11
CA ALA A 74 -11.39 -4.91 25.12
C ALA A 74 -12.07 -3.54 25.32
N ASN A 75 -11.31 -2.45 25.35
CA ASN A 75 -11.84 -1.09 25.44
C ASN A 75 -12.67 -0.71 24.20
N MET A 76 -12.25 -1.15 23.01
CA MET A 76 -13.06 -1.00 21.79
C MET A 76 -14.38 -1.78 21.93
N ALA A 77 -14.35 -3.01 22.40
CA ALA A 77 -15.56 -3.82 22.64
C ALA A 77 -16.50 -3.13 23.61
N ALA A 78 -15.99 -2.63 24.76
CA ALA A 78 -16.77 -1.98 25.80
C ALA A 78 -17.49 -0.69 25.36
N ALA A 79 -17.04 -0.05 24.28
CA ALA A 79 -17.71 1.11 23.70
C ALA A 79 -19.05 0.79 23.00
N PHE A 80 -19.30 -0.48 22.70
CA PHE A 80 -20.49 -0.95 21.93
C PHE A 80 -21.22 -2.10 22.61
N LEU A 81 -20.50 -3.00 23.29
CA LEU A 81 -21.03 -4.28 23.76
C LEU A 81 -21.30 -4.25 25.28
N LYS A 82 -22.33 -4.95 25.73
CA LYS A 82 -22.70 -5.12 27.13
C LYS A 82 -23.20 -6.55 27.40
N GLY A 83 -23.18 -6.96 28.65
CA GLY A 83 -23.72 -8.27 29.09
C GLY A 83 -23.13 -9.42 28.32
N SER A 84 -23.98 -10.34 27.86
CA SER A 84 -23.58 -11.56 27.13
C SER A 84 -22.79 -11.30 25.86
N ASP A 85 -23.06 -10.20 25.13
CA ASP A 85 -22.34 -9.87 23.91
C ASP A 85 -20.90 -9.45 24.21
N MET A 86 -20.69 -8.71 25.31
CA MET A 86 -19.36 -8.37 25.79
C MET A 86 -18.59 -9.62 26.23
N GLU A 87 -19.22 -10.51 26.99
CA GLU A 87 -18.60 -11.77 27.42
C GLU A 87 -18.18 -12.63 26.23
N ALA A 88 -19.05 -12.76 25.23
CA ALA A 88 -18.75 -13.50 24.01
C ALA A 88 -17.60 -12.88 23.20
N ALA A 89 -17.56 -11.54 23.11
CA ALA A 89 -16.47 -10.85 22.42
C ALA A 89 -15.14 -11.02 23.14
N LEU A 90 -15.13 -10.92 24.48
CA LEU A 90 -13.93 -11.16 25.29
C LEU A 90 -13.42 -12.58 25.14
N ALA A 91 -14.31 -13.58 25.13
CA ALA A 91 -13.94 -14.98 24.94
C ALA A 91 -13.28 -15.22 23.57
N ASP A 92 -13.81 -14.61 22.48
CA ASP A 92 -13.21 -14.67 21.16
C ASP A 92 -11.83 -14.00 21.13
N LEU A 93 -11.69 -12.83 21.75
CA LEU A 93 -10.41 -12.13 21.88
C LEU A 93 -9.39 -12.95 22.69
N ASP A 94 -9.79 -13.52 23.82
CA ASP A 94 -8.91 -14.31 24.69
C ASP A 94 -8.38 -15.56 23.99
N LYS A 95 -9.21 -16.20 23.17
CA LYS A 95 -8.79 -17.32 22.33
C LYS A 95 -7.69 -16.89 21.34
N LEU A 96 -7.86 -15.74 20.67
CA LEU A 96 -6.89 -15.24 19.70
C LEU A 96 -5.60 -14.76 20.38
N PHE A 97 -5.70 -14.04 21.49
CA PHE A 97 -4.52 -13.61 22.26
C PHE A 97 -3.77 -14.78 22.90
N GLY A 98 -4.47 -15.81 23.35
CA GLY A 98 -3.85 -17.05 23.85
C GLY A 98 -3.10 -17.80 22.72
N GLU A 99 -3.63 -17.79 21.49
CA GLU A 99 -2.94 -18.34 20.31
C GLU A 99 -1.69 -17.50 19.97
N LEU A 100 -1.80 -16.16 19.94
CA LEU A 100 -0.68 -15.24 19.71
C LEU A 100 0.44 -15.44 20.73
N THR A 101 0.09 -15.51 22.03
CA THR A 101 1.07 -15.71 23.10
C THR A 101 1.87 -16.98 22.89
N ARG A 102 1.21 -18.10 22.54
CA ARG A 102 1.92 -19.36 22.23
C ARG A 102 2.91 -19.25 21.07
N TYR A 103 2.59 -18.47 20.05
CA TYR A 103 3.55 -18.18 18.96
C TYR A 103 4.76 -17.41 19.48
N LEU A 104 4.52 -16.35 20.27
CA LEU A 104 5.59 -15.51 20.82
C LEU A 104 6.47 -16.29 21.81
N ASP A 105 5.88 -17.11 22.69
CA ASP A 105 6.62 -17.99 23.58
C ASP A 105 7.49 -19.00 22.82
N GLY A 106 6.97 -19.54 21.70
CA GLY A 106 7.74 -20.41 20.82
C GLY A 106 8.92 -19.69 20.14
N ILE A 107 8.73 -18.45 19.69
CA ILE A 107 9.79 -17.62 19.14
C ILE A 107 10.85 -17.34 20.20
N ALA A 108 10.44 -16.94 21.42
CA ALA A 108 11.35 -16.65 22.52
C ALA A 108 12.16 -17.90 22.94
N LEU A 109 11.56 -19.07 22.92
CA LEU A 109 12.22 -20.33 23.23
C LEU A 109 13.26 -20.73 22.18
N LEU A 110 12.96 -20.50 20.89
CA LEU A 110 13.82 -20.89 19.76
C LEU A 110 14.86 -19.82 19.41
N GLY A 111 14.61 -18.55 19.74
CA GLY A 111 15.43 -17.40 19.34
C GLY A 111 15.44 -17.19 17.83
N GLU A 112 14.37 -17.57 17.12
CA GLU A 112 14.29 -17.52 15.66
C GLU A 112 12.94 -17.00 15.19
N LEU A 113 12.97 -15.99 14.31
CA LEU A 113 11.79 -15.39 13.65
C LEU A 113 11.88 -15.52 12.13
N SER A 114 11.37 -16.61 11.58
CA SER A 114 11.26 -16.75 10.12
C SER A 114 10.15 -15.88 9.53
N LYS A 115 10.25 -15.51 8.23
CA LYS A 115 9.19 -14.79 7.51
C LYS A 115 7.83 -15.50 7.59
N ARG A 116 7.83 -16.84 7.57
CA ARG A 116 6.63 -17.66 7.71
C ARG A 116 5.96 -17.45 9.07
N ILE A 117 6.73 -17.42 10.14
CA ILE A 117 6.21 -17.19 11.49
C ILE A 117 5.71 -15.76 11.62
N LEU A 118 6.45 -14.80 11.06
CA LEU A 118 6.08 -13.38 11.06
C LEU A 118 4.74 -13.16 10.35
N ASP A 119 4.47 -13.81 9.21
CA ASP A 119 3.16 -13.76 8.54
C ASP A 119 2.04 -14.27 9.44
N SER A 120 2.29 -15.35 10.19
CA SER A 120 1.33 -15.89 11.16
C SER A 120 1.05 -14.88 12.28
N ILE A 121 2.08 -14.23 12.84
CA ILE A 121 1.95 -13.19 13.86
C ILE A 121 1.17 -11.99 13.34
N MET A 122 1.55 -11.46 12.17
CA MET A 122 0.86 -10.31 11.58
C MET A 122 -0.63 -10.58 11.33
N SER A 123 -0.99 -11.82 10.97
CA SER A 123 -2.37 -12.20 10.69
C SER A 123 -3.33 -12.00 11.87
N PHE A 124 -2.84 -11.95 13.10
CA PHE A 124 -3.68 -11.71 14.28
C PHE A 124 -4.32 -10.34 14.23
N GLY A 125 -3.68 -9.35 13.63
CA GLY A 125 -4.24 -8.00 13.53
C GLY A 125 -5.60 -7.97 12.86
N GLU A 126 -5.71 -8.54 11.67
CA GLU A 126 -6.96 -8.60 10.92
C GLU A 126 -7.96 -9.59 11.52
N ARG A 127 -7.50 -10.69 12.10
CA ARG A 127 -8.37 -11.68 12.76
C ARG A 127 -9.04 -11.09 14.00
N LEU A 128 -8.29 -10.37 14.84
CA LEU A 128 -8.80 -9.65 15.99
C LEU A 128 -9.80 -8.55 15.58
N SER A 129 -9.42 -7.73 14.60
CA SER A 129 -10.27 -6.66 14.09
C SER A 129 -11.58 -7.20 13.50
N ALA A 130 -11.52 -8.15 12.57
CA ALA A 130 -12.71 -8.66 11.91
C ALA A 130 -13.66 -9.41 12.86
N SER A 131 -13.12 -10.18 13.82
CA SER A 131 -13.93 -10.84 14.86
C SER A 131 -14.68 -9.81 15.70
N LEU A 132 -13.97 -8.77 16.19
CA LEU A 132 -14.55 -7.73 17.01
C LEU A 132 -15.60 -6.90 16.26
N ILE A 133 -15.29 -6.45 15.03
CA ILE A 133 -16.22 -5.67 14.20
C ILE A 133 -17.48 -6.47 13.89
N THR A 134 -17.37 -7.78 13.63
CA THR A 134 -18.54 -8.64 13.42
C THR A 134 -19.46 -8.65 14.64
N ARG A 135 -18.89 -8.78 15.86
CA ARG A 135 -19.67 -8.72 17.11
C ARG A 135 -20.35 -7.37 17.31
N ILE A 136 -19.63 -6.28 17.02
CA ILE A 136 -20.20 -4.92 17.11
C ILE A 136 -21.36 -4.76 16.12
N PHE A 137 -21.21 -5.20 14.87
CA PHE A 137 -22.28 -5.11 13.87
C PHE A 137 -23.53 -5.85 14.31
N LEU A 138 -23.39 -7.07 14.85
CA LEU A 138 -24.51 -7.86 15.37
C LEU A 138 -25.23 -7.15 16.52
N ALA A 139 -24.49 -6.56 17.47
CA ALA A 139 -25.07 -5.81 18.58
C ALA A 139 -25.78 -4.52 18.14
N GLU A 140 -25.32 -3.90 17.05
CA GLU A 140 -25.93 -2.73 16.42
C GLU A 140 -27.06 -3.07 15.42
N GLY A 141 -27.48 -4.34 15.38
CA GLY A 141 -28.60 -4.82 14.55
C GLY A 141 -28.26 -5.02 13.07
N ILE A 142 -26.98 -5.03 12.72
CA ILE A 142 -26.52 -5.35 11.37
C ILE A 142 -26.24 -6.86 11.29
N ASP A 143 -26.98 -7.59 10.46
CA ASP A 143 -26.78 -9.04 10.29
C ASP A 143 -25.42 -9.29 9.60
N ALA A 144 -24.46 -9.84 10.34
CA ALA A 144 -23.07 -9.99 9.92
C ALA A 144 -22.49 -11.39 10.22
N ASP A 145 -21.65 -11.87 9.32
CA ASP A 145 -20.87 -13.09 9.49
C ASP A 145 -19.37 -12.80 9.41
N PHE A 146 -18.59 -13.35 10.32
CA PHE A 146 -17.14 -13.36 10.24
C PHE A 146 -16.65 -14.36 9.19
N VAL A 147 -15.74 -13.92 8.32
CA VAL A 147 -15.10 -14.77 7.31
C VAL A 147 -13.58 -14.56 7.33
N ASP A 148 -12.86 -15.61 7.64
CA ASP A 148 -11.38 -15.61 7.59
C ASP A 148 -10.92 -15.81 6.15
N SER A 149 -10.22 -14.81 5.58
CA SER A 149 -9.75 -14.84 4.19
C SER A 149 -8.69 -15.90 3.91
N ARG A 150 -8.06 -16.48 4.94
CA ARG A 150 -7.19 -17.64 4.78
C ARG A 150 -7.92 -18.87 4.21
N ASN A 151 -9.25 -18.91 4.36
CA ASN A 151 -10.10 -19.93 3.74
C ASN A 151 -10.52 -19.57 2.30
N LEU A 152 -10.30 -18.32 1.87
CA LEU A 152 -10.70 -17.78 0.57
C LEU A 152 -9.50 -17.61 -0.36
N LEU A 153 -8.47 -16.93 0.11
CA LEU A 153 -7.29 -16.58 -0.67
C LEU A 153 -6.22 -17.66 -0.54
N ARG A 154 -5.98 -18.37 -1.63
CA ARG A 154 -4.82 -19.25 -1.76
C ARG A 154 -3.68 -18.50 -2.42
N THR A 155 -2.46 -18.68 -1.90
CA THR A 155 -1.27 -17.96 -2.33
C THR A 155 -0.09 -18.90 -2.56
N ASP A 156 0.96 -18.38 -3.20
CA ASP A 156 2.27 -19.00 -3.14
C ASP A 156 2.87 -18.90 -1.73
N SER A 157 4.09 -19.44 -1.55
CA SER A 157 4.85 -19.43 -0.29
C SER A 157 5.87 -18.28 -0.18
N ASN A 158 5.68 -17.19 -0.94
CA ASN A 158 6.53 -16.01 -0.82
C ASN A 158 6.11 -15.16 0.40
N PHE A 159 6.46 -15.64 1.60
CA PHE A 159 6.08 -15.02 2.87
C PHE A 159 6.48 -13.54 2.95
N GLY A 160 5.57 -12.71 3.45
CA GLY A 160 5.67 -11.24 3.53
C GLY A 160 5.20 -10.50 2.28
N ASN A 161 5.07 -11.20 1.11
CA ASN A 161 4.60 -10.61 -0.15
C ASN A 161 4.05 -11.70 -1.08
N ALA A 162 3.11 -12.48 -0.56
CA ALA A 162 2.56 -13.65 -1.24
C ALA A 162 1.65 -13.25 -2.41
N ARG A 163 1.71 -14.03 -3.49
CA ARG A 163 0.90 -13.83 -4.68
C ARG A 163 -0.33 -14.72 -4.67
N CYS A 164 -1.49 -14.13 -4.97
CA CYS A 164 -2.75 -14.85 -5.04
C CYS A 164 -2.77 -15.85 -6.21
N LEU A 165 -3.09 -17.12 -5.91
CA LEU A 165 -3.41 -18.17 -6.87
C LEU A 165 -4.86 -18.00 -7.31
N ARG A 166 -5.06 -17.27 -8.42
CA ARG A 166 -6.36 -16.73 -8.82
C ARG A 166 -7.45 -17.77 -9.03
N GLU A 167 -7.18 -18.86 -9.73
CA GLU A 167 -8.20 -19.85 -10.09
C GLU A 167 -8.85 -20.44 -8.85
N ILE A 168 -8.03 -20.94 -7.92
CA ILE A 168 -8.49 -21.56 -6.68
C ILE A 168 -9.17 -20.51 -5.79
N SER A 169 -8.53 -19.33 -5.64
CA SER A 169 -9.06 -18.25 -4.81
C SER A 169 -10.41 -17.76 -5.32
N PHE A 170 -10.56 -17.55 -6.62
CA PHE A 170 -11.82 -17.09 -7.22
C PHE A 170 -12.95 -18.11 -7.05
N SER A 171 -12.64 -19.41 -7.14
CA SER A 171 -13.60 -20.48 -6.85
C SER A 171 -14.06 -20.41 -5.39
N ASN A 172 -13.12 -20.35 -4.44
CA ASN A 172 -13.42 -20.26 -3.01
C ASN A 172 -14.24 -19.02 -2.65
N ILE A 173 -13.85 -17.85 -3.21
CA ILE A 173 -14.55 -16.58 -2.98
C ILE A 173 -15.99 -16.67 -3.47
N ARG A 174 -16.22 -17.16 -4.68
CA ARG A 174 -17.57 -17.30 -5.24
C ARG A 174 -18.43 -18.26 -4.43
N SER A 175 -17.89 -19.39 -3.99
CA SER A 175 -18.63 -20.38 -3.21
C SER A 175 -19.04 -19.86 -1.83
N ARG A 176 -18.18 -19.06 -1.19
CA ARG A 176 -18.39 -18.60 0.19
C ARG A 176 -19.08 -17.24 0.30
N LEU A 177 -18.84 -16.31 -0.65
CA LEU A 177 -19.32 -14.94 -0.57
C LEU A 177 -20.54 -14.67 -1.46
N LYS A 178 -20.81 -15.49 -2.51
CA LYS A 178 -22.03 -15.36 -3.35
C LYS A 178 -23.30 -15.94 -2.72
N SER A 179 -23.18 -16.79 -1.72
CA SER A 179 -24.30 -17.47 -1.11
C SER A 179 -24.90 -16.65 0.03
N GLY A 180 -26.02 -16.02 -0.21
CA GLY A 180 -26.81 -15.33 0.81
C GLY A 180 -27.93 -14.50 0.18
N ARG A 181 -29.16 -14.98 0.20
CA ARG A 181 -30.32 -14.12 0.01
C ARG A 181 -30.53 -13.34 1.30
N GLY A 182 -30.52 -12.00 1.24
CA GLY A 182 -31.15 -11.19 2.26
C GLY A 182 -30.22 -10.28 3.09
N GLY A 183 -29.33 -9.48 2.46
CA GLY A 183 -28.74 -8.31 3.15
C GLY A 183 -27.71 -8.61 4.25
N ARG A 184 -27.22 -9.86 4.35
CA ARG A 184 -26.21 -10.23 5.34
C ARG A 184 -24.83 -9.75 4.92
N ILE A 185 -24.17 -9.01 5.78
CA ILE A 185 -22.82 -8.51 5.56
C ILE A 185 -21.79 -9.58 5.90
N LYS A 186 -20.82 -9.81 5.01
CA LYS A 186 -19.67 -10.65 5.27
C LYS A 186 -18.49 -9.79 5.70
N VAL A 187 -18.11 -9.86 6.98
CA VAL A 187 -16.91 -9.16 7.50
C VAL A 187 -15.71 -10.05 7.28
N VAL A 188 -14.84 -9.64 6.36
CA VAL A 188 -13.71 -10.44 5.88
C VAL A 188 -12.39 -9.82 6.31
N THR A 189 -11.47 -10.64 6.79
CA THR A 189 -10.11 -10.20 7.07
C THR A 189 -9.42 -9.77 5.76
N GLY A 190 -8.87 -8.56 5.72
CA GLY A 190 -7.98 -8.12 4.64
C GLY A 190 -6.57 -8.70 4.78
N PHE A 191 -5.64 -8.35 3.90
CA PHE A 191 -4.19 -8.54 4.01
C PHE A 191 -3.68 -9.99 4.03
N ILE A 192 -4.44 -10.94 4.53
CA ILE A 192 -4.00 -12.32 4.79
C ILE A 192 -4.59 -13.33 3.81
N GLY A 193 -3.87 -14.41 3.58
CA GLY A 193 -4.28 -15.59 2.84
C GLY A 193 -3.61 -16.83 3.42
N SER A 194 -3.63 -17.93 2.68
CA SER A 194 -2.86 -19.12 3.04
C SER A 194 -2.34 -19.85 1.79
N THR A 195 -1.26 -20.59 1.96
CA THR A 195 -0.80 -21.55 0.96
C THR A 195 -1.85 -22.65 0.76
N GLU A 196 -1.72 -23.46 -0.28
CA GLU A 196 -2.58 -24.65 -0.47
C GLU A 196 -2.51 -25.62 0.73
N GLY A 197 -1.35 -25.72 1.39
CA GLY A 197 -1.15 -26.49 2.62
C GLY A 197 -1.69 -25.83 3.89
N GLY A 198 -2.43 -24.70 3.79
CA GLY A 198 -3.06 -24.03 4.91
C GLY A 198 -2.12 -23.16 5.77
N VAL A 199 -0.88 -22.92 5.34
CA VAL A 199 0.06 -22.05 6.06
C VAL A 199 -0.30 -20.60 5.80
N THR A 200 -0.46 -19.80 6.86
CA THR A 200 -0.80 -18.37 6.79
C THR A 200 0.26 -17.59 6.01
N THR A 201 -0.19 -16.70 5.14
CA THR A 201 0.62 -15.79 4.34
C THR A 201 0.07 -14.37 4.41
N THR A 202 0.90 -13.37 4.14
CA THR A 202 0.49 -11.97 3.99
C THR A 202 0.75 -11.47 2.57
N LEU A 203 -0.12 -10.56 2.09
CA LEU A 203 -0.05 -10.01 0.73
C LEU A 203 0.91 -8.82 0.59
N GLY A 204 1.60 -8.47 1.67
CA GLY A 204 2.51 -7.33 1.69
C GLY A 204 1.81 -5.96 1.77
N ARG A 205 2.54 -4.90 1.45
CA ARG A 205 2.05 -3.52 1.57
C ARG A 205 0.75 -3.31 0.78
N GLY A 206 -0.23 -2.64 1.39
CA GLY A 206 -1.56 -2.43 0.79
C GLY A 206 -2.40 -3.70 0.66
N GLY A 207 -2.03 -4.78 1.36
CA GLY A 207 -2.65 -6.09 1.21
C GLY A 207 -4.15 -6.14 1.47
N SER A 208 -4.69 -5.27 2.34
CA SER A 208 -6.15 -5.20 2.55
C SER A 208 -6.89 -4.60 1.35
N ASP A 209 -6.29 -3.58 0.69
CA ASP A 209 -6.84 -3.01 -0.55
C ASP A 209 -6.75 -4.03 -1.68
N LEU A 210 -5.62 -4.76 -1.76
CA LEU A 210 -5.44 -5.87 -2.71
C LEU A 210 -6.48 -6.97 -2.49
N SER A 211 -6.76 -7.34 -1.23
CA SER A 211 -7.81 -8.32 -0.89
C SER A 211 -9.17 -7.86 -1.41
N ALA A 212 -9.54 -6.60 -1.16
CA ALA A 212 -10.80 -6.03 -1.63
C ALA A 212 -10.91 -6.04 -3.17
N ALA A 213 -9.84 -5.67 -3.86
CA ALA A 213 -9.79 -5.70 -5.33
C ALA A 213 -9.88 -7.14 -5.88
N ILE A 214 -9.23 -8.13 -5.23
CA ILE A 214 -9.34 -9.55 -5.59
C ILE A 214 -10.78 -10.06 -5.37
N PHE A 215 -11.41 -9.72 -4.24
CA PHE A 215 -12.80 -10.10 -3.96
C PHE A 215 -13.75 -9.46 -4.99
N GLY A 216 -13.56 -8.18 -5.28
CA GLY A 216 -14.31 -7.48 -6.31
C GLY A 216 -14.19 -8.14 -7.68
N ALA A 217 -12.98 -8.47 -8.09
CA ALA A 217 -12.69 -9.17 -9.36
C ALA A 217 -13.31 -10.58 -9.42
N ALA A 218 -13.24 -11.34 -8.32
CA ALA A 218 -13.79 -12.69 -8.26
C ALA A 218 -15.31 -12.73 -8.32
N LEU A 219 -15.97 -11.73 -7.68
CA LEU A 219 -17.42 -11.61 -7.57
C LEU A 219 -18.06 -10.83 -8.73
N ALA A 220 -17.23 -10.19 -9.57
CA ALA A 220 -17.65 -9.31 -10.65
C ALA A 220 -18.61 -8.22 -10.15
N VAL A 221 -18.19 -7.50 -9.09
CA VAL A 221 -18.98 -6.44 -8.48
C VAL A 221 -19.04 -5.20 -9.37
N GLU A 222 -20.03 -4.34 -9.12
CA GLU A 222 -20.21 -3.07 -9.85
C GLU A 222 -19.04 -2.11 -9.59
N PHE A 223 -18.59 -2.00 -8.33
CA PHE A 223 -17.43 -1.20 -7.92
C PHE A 223 -16.90 -1.67 -6.55
N VAL A 224 -15.72 -1.19 -6.19
CA VAL A 224 -15.09 -1.37 -4.89
C VAL A 224 -14.94 -0.02 -4.22
N GLU A 225 -15.40 0.14 -2.98
CA GLU A 225 -15.12 1.33 -2.18
C GLU A 225 -13.97 1.10 -1.20
N ILE A 226 -13.02 2.03 -1.19
CA ILE A 226 -11.92 2.08 -0.23
C ILE A 226 -12.16 3.27 0.68
N TRP A 227 -12.50 2.99 1.93
CA TRP A 227 -12.69 3.97 2.99
C TRP A 227 -11.40 4.12 3.79
N THR A 228 -10.91 5.35 3.89
CA THR A 228 -9.65 5.74 4.50
C THR A 228 -9.81 7.05 5.28
N ASP A 229 -8.71 7.74 5.60
CA ASP A 229 -8.69 9.01 6.34
C ASP A 229 -8.48 10.25 5.45
N VAL A 230 -8.62 10.10 4.13
CA VAL A 230 -8.50 11.20 3.17
C VAL A 230 -9.70 11.27 2.23
N ASP A 231 -10.03 12.46 1.75
CA ASP A 231 -11.18 12.75 0.89
C ASP A 231 -11.01 12.28 -0.57
N GLY A 232 -10.15 11.30 -0.82
CA GLY A 232 -9.83 10.81 -2.15
C GLY A 232 -8.38 11.12 -2.55
N ILE A 233 -8.11 11.10 -3.86
CA ILE A 233 -6.82 11.51 -4.42
C ILE A 233 -6.87 13.03 -4.65
N LEU A 234 -5.92 13.76 -4.07
CA LEU A 234 -5.84 15.21 -4.22
C LEU A 234 -4.90 15.60 -5.36
N THR A 235 -5.07 16.80 -5.87
CA THR A 235 -4.21 17.39 -6.91
C THR A 235 -2.77 17.61 -6.47
N ALA A 236 -2.52 17.75 -5.16
CA ALA A 236 -1.21 17.81 -4.53
C ALA A 236 -1.32 17.44 -3.04
N ASP A 237 -0.18 17.31 -2.35
CA ASP A 237 -0.17 17.12 -0.90
C ASP A 237 -0.71 18.40 -0.20
N PRO A 238 -1.81 18.31 0.56
CA PRO A 238 -2.43 19.48 1.21
C PRO A 238 -1.55 20.10 2.30
N ARG A 239 -0.54 19.37 2.79
CA ARG A 239 0.44 19.89 3.75
C ARG A 239 1.42 20.87 3.08
N LEU A 240 1.64 20.72 1.78
CA LEU A 240 2.53 21.56 0.97
C LEU A 240 1.75 22.59 0.17
N VAL A 241 0.57 22.24 -0.36
CA VAL A 241 -0.28 23.10 -1.20
C VAL A 241 -1.64 23.28 -0.55
N LYS A 242 -1.87 24.45 0.05
CA LYS A 242 -3.13 24.74 0.79
C LYS A 242 -4.40 24.68 -0.07
N ASN A 243 -4.27 24.96 -1.37
CA ASN A 243 -5.38 24.95 -2.32
C ASN A 243 -5.52 23.62 -3.07
N ALA A 244 -4.89 22.55 -2.57
CA ALA A 244 -5.10 21.20 -3.12
C ALA A 244 -6.56 20.79 -2.93
N PHE A 245 -7.14 20.21 -3.96
CA PHE A 245 -8.53 19.75 -3.96
C PHE A 245 -8.62 18.31 -4.48
N THR A 246 -9.73 17.64 -4.16
CA THR A 246 -9.98 16.26 -4.56
C THR A 246 -10.21 16.16 -6.07
N ILE A 247 -9.55 15.20 -6.70
CA ILE A 247 -9.80 14.82 -8.09
C ILE A 247 -11.03 13.92 -8.10
N GLU A 248 -12.15 14.39 -8.65
CA GLU A 248 -13.41 13.64 -8.65
C GLU A 248 -13.32 12.34 -9.45
N GLU A 249 -12.63 12.36 -10.58
CA GLU A 249 -12.47 11.19 -11.44
C GLU A 249 -11.07 11.14 -12.06
N ILE A 250 -10.45 9.96 -12.04
CA ILE A 250 -9.09 9.74 -12.55
C ILE A 250 -8.98 8.37 -13.22
N SER A 251 -8.13 8.25 -14.22
CA SER A 251 -7.85 6.95 -14.84
C SER A 251 -6.98 6.07 -13.94
N TYR A 252 -7.09 4.74 -14.11
CA TYR A 252 -6.21 3.81 -13.37
C TYR A 252 -4.73 4.14 -13.55
N VAL A 253 -4.34 4.52 -14.77
CA VAL A 253 -2.92 4.77 -15.09
C VAL A 253 -2.43 6.04 -14.40
N GLU A 254 -3.22 7.12 -14.42
CA GLU A 254 -2.89 8.36 -13.68
C GLU A 254 -2.84 8.13 -12.18
N ALA A 255 -3.80 7.36 -11.63
CA ALA A 255 -3.81 6.99 -10.21
C ALA A 255 -2.56 6.19 -9.82
N MET A 256 -2.09 5.30 -10.69
CA MET A 256 -0.85 4.53 -10.51
C MET A 256 0.38 5.45 -10.49
N GLU A 257 0.46 6.40 -11.41
CA GLU A 257 1.57 7.35 -11.48
C GLU A 257 1.62 8.27 -10.25
N LEU A 258 0.47 8.84 -9.83
CA LEU A 258 0.40 9.67 -8.62
C LEU A 258 0.78 8.88 -7.36
N SER A 259 0.34 7.62 -7.27
CA SER A 259 0.61 6.77 -6.11
C SER A 259 2.06 6.30 -6.03
N HIS A 260 2.75 6.23 -7.16
CA HIS A 260 4.15 5.80 -7.22
C HIS A 260 5.09 6.79 -6.50
N PHE A 261 4.84 8.08 -6.65
CA PHE A 261 5.70 9.15 -6.15
C PHE A 261 5.19 9.80 -4.84
N GLY A 262 4.33 9.15 -4.06
CA GLY A 262 4.07 9.63 -2.71
C GLY A 262 2.63 9.91 -2.32
N ALA A 263 1.67 9.87 -3.24
CA ALA A 263 0.27 9.85 -2.83
C ALA A 263 0.00 8.51 -2.11
N LYS A 264 0.15 8.50 -0.77
CA LYS A 264 0.01 7.30 0.10
C LYS A 264 -1.40 6.72 0.12
N VAL A 265 -2.31 7.25 -0.70
CA VAL A 265 -3.73 6.90 -0.71
C VAL A 265 -3.98 5.50 -1.25
N LEU A 266 -3.18 5.06 -2.23
CA LEU A 266 -3.36 3.77 -2.87
C LEU A 266 -2.01 3.16 -3.26
N PHE A 267 -1.82 1.89 -2.98
CA PHE A 267 -0.61 1.18 -3.40
C PHE A 267 -0.85 0.56 -4.79
N THR A 268 -0.01 0.91 -5.78
CA THR A 268 -0.17 0.55 -7.20
C THR A 268 -0.53 -0.93 -7.47
N PRO A 269 0.11 -1.93 -6.86
CA PRO A 269 -0.25 -3.34 -7.08
C PRO A 269 -1.68 -3.69 -6.69
N THR A 270 -2.32 -2.90 -5.82
CA THR A 270 -3.67 -3.20 -5.30
C THR A 270 -4.76 -2.97 -6.34
N ILE A 271 -4.54 -2.07 -7.30
CA ILE A 271 -5.53 -1.75 -8.33
C ILE A 271 -5.55 -2.78 -9.48
N LYS A 272 -4.47 -3.56 -9.64
CA LYS A 272 -4.33 -4.46 -10.78
C LYS A 272 -5.50 -5.44 -10.97
N PRO A 273 -6.04 -6.13 -9.94
CA PRO A 273 -7.18 -7.03 -10.13
C PRO A 273 -8.44 -6.32 -10.61
N ALA A 274 -8.72 -5.11 -10.11
CA ALA A 274 -9.85 -4.29 -10.53
C ALA A 274 -9.65 -3.76 -11.97
N LEU A 275 -8.45 -3.24 -12.28
CA LEU A 275 -8.09 -2.78 -13.63
C LEU A 275 -8.29 -3.86 -14.69
N GLU A 276 -7.82 -5.07 -14.46
CA GLU A 276 -7.94 -6.18 -15.40
C GLU A 276 -9.40 -6.55 -15.70
N LYS A 277 -10.29 -6.35 -14.74
CA LYS A 277 -11.73 -6.60 -14.86
C LYS A 277 -12.55 -5.35 -15.19
N GLY A 278 -11.93 -4.18 -15.28
CA GLY A 278 -12.61 -2.91 -15.53
C GLY A 278 -13.56 -2.49 -14.40
N ILE A 279 -13.29 -2.92 -13.16
CA ILE A 279 -14.14 -2.63 -12.00
C ILE A 279 -13.74 -1.27 -11.41
N PRO A 280 -14.62 -0.27 -11.39
CA PRO A 280 -14.34 1.02 -10.78
C PRO A 280 -13.96 0.90 -9.30
N ILE A 281 -13.05 1.77 -8.84
CA ILE A 281 -12.73 1.92 -7.43
C ILE A 281 -13.13 3.33 -7.00
N ARG A 282 -13.77 3.46 -5.85
CA ARG A 282 -14.11 4.75 -5.24
C ARG A 282 -13.34 4.91 -3.93
N ILE A 283 -12.64 6.01 -3.77
CA ILE A 283 -11.92 6.36 -2.53
C ILE A 283 -12.73 7.39 -1.78
N ARG A 284 -13.04 7.10 -0.51
CA ARG A 284 -13.86 7.94 0.37
C ARG A 284 -13.23 8.09 1.76
N ASN A 285 -13.62 9.14 2.44
CA ASN A 285 -13.16 9.43 3.80
C ASN A 285 -14.17 8.92 4.85
N THR A 286 -13.72 8.04 5.73
CA THR A 286 -14.52 7.51 6.85
C THR A 286 -14.97 8.61 7.82
N PHE A 287 -14.17 9.68 7.96
CA PHE A 287 -14.43 10.80 8.87
C PHE A 287 -15.16 11.97 8.20
N ASN A 288 -15.37 11.90 6.89
CA ASN A 288 -16.09 12.89 6.10
C ASN A 288 -16.99 12.18 5.07
N VAL A 289 -17.98 11.47 5.57
CA VAL A 289 -18.83 10.55 4.77
C VAL A 289 -19.51 11.25 3.61
N SER A 290 -19.97 12.48 3.81
CA SER A 290 -20.63 13.31 2.78
C SER A 290 -19.66 14.14 1.95
N GLY A 291 -18.36 14.04 2.23
CA GLY A 291 -17.31 14.79 1.56
C GLY A 291 -17.02 14.33 0.13
N PRO A 292 -16.09 15.01 -0.53
CA PRO A 292 -15.69 14.63 -1.88
C PRO A 292 -15.07 13.25 -1.92
N SER A 293 -15.05 12.63 -3.10
CA SER A 293 -14.51 11.28 -3.32
C SER A 293 -13.84 11.20 -4.68
N THR A 294 -12.93 10.25 -4.87
CA THR A 294 -12.29 9.99 -6.16
C THR A 294 -12.78 8.68 -6.75
N TRP A 295 -13.30 8.74 -7.97
CA TRP A 295 -13.54 7.57 -8.80
C TRP A 295 -12.31 7.24 -9.66
N ILE A 296 -11.85 6.00 -9.59
CA ILE A 296 -10.79 5.46 -10.45
C ILE A 296 -11.46 4.54 -11.47
N ARG A 297 -11.37 4.89 -12.76
CA ARG A 297 -12.05 4.19 -13.85
C ARG A 297 -11.12 3.98 -15.04
N ARG A 298 -11.48 3.04 -15.93
CA ARG A 298 -10.73 2.84 -17.18
C ARG A 298 -10.85 4.05 -18.10
N ASP A 299 -12.09 4.49 -18.31
CA ASP A 299 -12.46 5.58 -19.21
C ASP A 299 -12.90 6.79 -18.37
N ALA A 300 -11.97 7.30 -17.55
CA ALA A 300 -12.23 8.48 -16.73
C ALA A 300 -12.52 9.70 -17.61
N VAL A 301 -13.53 10.48 -17.22
CA VAL A 301 -13.84 11.75 -17.89
C VAL A 301 -12.63 12.65 -17.81
N GLN A 302 -12.08 12.99 -18.98
CA GLN A 302 -10.94 13.87 -19.07
C GLN A 302 -11.40 15.29 -18.71
N GLY A 303 -10.98 15.80 -17.54
CA GLY A 303 -11.18 17.19 -17.19
C GLY A 303 -10.45 18.15 -18.15
N ASP A 304 -10.72 19.44 -18.05
CA ASP A 304 -10.18 20.46 -18.97
C ASP A 304 -8.67 20.67 -18.86
N TYR A 305 -8.06 20.24 -17.77
CA TYR A 305 -6.64 20.42 -17.49
C TYR A 305 -5.79 19.27 -18.01
N ALA A 306 -4.62 19.61 -18.61
CA ALA A 306 -3.65 18.63 -19.08
C ALA A 306 -2.95 17.91 -17.92
N ILE A 307 -2.76 18.58 -16.78
CA ILE A 307 -2.18 18.08 -15.55
C ILE A 307 -3.31 17.71 -14.60
N ARG A 308 -3.28 16.52 -14.05
CA ARG A 308 -4.23 16.03 -13.05
C ARG A 308 -3.77 16.26 -11.63
N GLY A 309 -2.47 16.09 -11.39
CA GLY A 309 -1.93 16.27 -10.06
C GLY A 309 -0.41 16.28 -10.06
N ILE A 310 0.13 16.68 -8.92
CA ILE A 310 1.56 16.71 -8.63
C ILE A 310 1.77 15.87 -7.36
N SER A 311 2.68 14.92 -7.42
CA SER A 311 3.09 14.14 -6.26
C SER A 311 4.58 14.29 -6.02
N SER A 312 5.03 14.04 -4.79
CA SER A 312 6.44 14.03 -4.47
C SER A 312 6.82 12.86 -3.57
N MET A 313 8.06 12.45 -3.70
CA MET A 313 8.69 11.47 -2.83
C MET A 313 9.93 12.09 -2.21
N GLN A 314 9.88 12.25 -0.88
CA GLN A 314 11.01 12.74 -0.09
C GLN A 314 12.01 11.62 0.18
N ASP A 315 13.20 12.04 0.62
CA ASP A 315 14.24 11.15 1.13
C ASP A 315 14.63 10.09 0.10
N VAL A 316 15.13 10.54 -1.05
CA VAL A 316 15.72 9.70 -2.08
C VAL A 316 17.22 9.96 -2.22
N ALA A 317 17.96 8.92 -2.60
CA ALA A 317 19.37 9.01 -2.97
C ALA A 317 19.52 8.73 -4.45
N LEU A 318 20.24 9.61 -5.16
CA LEU A 318 20.61 9.42 -6.56
C LEU A 318 21.97 8.74 -6.64
N VAL A 319 22.03 7.61 -7.32
CA VAL A 319 23.27 6.88 -7.61
C VAL A 319 23.66 7.14 -9.04
N ARG A 320 24.90 7.59 -9.27
CA ARG A 320 25.46 7.82 -10.59
C ARG A 320 26.61 6.86 -10.85
N VAL A 321 26.51 6.13 -11.94
CA VAL A 321 27.57 5.28 -12.50
C VAL A 321 27.96 5.87 -13.85
N GLN A 322 29.25 6.12 -14.07
CA GLN A 322 29.74 6.76 -15.28
C GLN A 322 31.11 6.25 -15.69
N GLY A 323 31.43 6.35 -16.97
CA GLY A 323 32.75 6.01 -17.48
C GLY A 323 32.75 5.63 -18.96
N SER A 324 33.92 5.75 -19.59
CA SER A 324 34.10 5.42 -21.02
C SER A 324 33.88 3.92 -21.32
N GLY A 325 34.05 3.05 -20.34
CA GLY A 325 33.79 1.62 -20.47
C GLY A 325 32.32 1.22 -20.59
N MET A 326 31.41 2.19 -20.53
CA MET A 326 29.97 1.96 -20.71
C MET A 326 29.53 2.15 -22.17
N VAL A 327 30.22 3.03 -22.88
CA VAL A 327 29.81 3.50 -24.23
C VAL A 327 29.91 2.38 -25.26
N GLY A 328 28.78 2.04 -25.91
CA GLY A 328 28.71 0.99 -26.93
C GLY A 328 28.88 -0.44 -26.40
N VAL A 329 28.86 -0.65 -25.07
CA VAL A 329 29.00 -1.97 -24.46
C VAL A 329 27.64 -2.59 -24.19
N ALA A 330 27.29 -3.58 -25.00
CA ALA A 330 26.03 -4.32 -24.83
C ALA A 330 26.01 -5.05 -23.47
N GLY A 331 24.86 -4.99 -22.79
CA GLY A 331 24.64 -5.70 -21.52
C GLY A 331 25.08 -4.96 -20.27
N PHE A 332 25.65 -3.76 -20.35
CA PHE A 332 26.07 -3.00 -19.17
C PHE A 332 24.90 -2.77 -18.19
N SER A 333 23.76 -2.25 -18.70
CA SER A 333 22.57 -2.04 -17.88
C SER A 333 22.04 -3.34 -17.23
N SER A 334 22.14 -4.48 -17.95
CA SER A 334 21.74 -5.78 -17.42
C SER A 334 22.62 -6.18 -16.23
N ARG A 335 23.93 -5.98 -16.32
CA ARG A 335 24.89 -6.25 -15.22
C ARG A 335 24.58 -5.34 -14.04
N LEU A 336 24.45 -4.03 -14.28
CA LEU A 336 24.19 -3.03 -13.24
C LEU A 336 22.92 -3.34 -12.45
N PHE A 337 21.80 -3.44 -13.14
CA PHE A 337 20.51 -3.69 -12.49
C PHE A 337 20.37 -5.11 -11.97
N GLY A 338 21.05 -6.09 -12.59
CA GLY A 338 21.15 -7.45 -12.08
C GLY A 338 21.91 -7.53 -10.74
N ALA A 339 22.99 -6.78 -10.59
CA ALA A 339 23.73 -6.69 -9.34
C ALA A 339 22.86 -6.12 -8.19
N LEU A 340 22.14 -5.03 -8.45
CA LEU A 340 21.22 -4.41 -7.49
C LEU A 340 20.05 -5.35 -7.13
N ALA A 341 19.49 -6.03 -8.13
CA ALA A 341 18.38 -6.97 -7.93
C ALA A 341 18.77 -8.17 -7.04
N ARG A 342 19.99 -8.70 -7.17
CA ARG A 342 20.53 -9.77 -6.30
C ARG A 342 20.57 -9.35 -4.82
N ARG A 343 20.73 -8.05 -4.53
CA ARG A 343 20.71 -7.47 -3.17
C ARG A 343 19.31 -7.02 -2.74
N GLY A 344 18.26 -7.24 -3.58
CA GLY A 344 16.88 -6.83 -3.29
C GLY A 344 16.65 -5.32 -3.31
N ILE A 345 17.54 -4.55 -3.95
CA ILE A 345 17.45 -3.08 -4.02
C ILE A 345 16.43 -2.69 -5.07
N ASN A 346 15.41 -1.93 -4.64
CA ASN A 346 14.38 -1.39 -5.53
C ASN A 346 14.81 -0.06 -6.13
N ILE A 347 14.62 0.09 -7.45
CA ILE A 347 14.92 1.31 -8.18
C ILE A 347 13.63 2.10 -8.38
N ILE A 348 13.66 3.39 -8.04
CA ILE A 348 12.50 4.29 -8.06
C ILE A 348 12.39 5.02 -9.40
N LEU A 349 13.53 5.49 -9.91
CA LEU A 349 13.63 6.29 -11.13
C LEU A 349 14.96 5.99 -11.83
N ILE A 350 14.95 5.95 -13.17
CA ILE A 350 16.16 5.76 -13.98
C ILE A 350 16.24 6.89 -14.99
N THR A 351 17.43 7.46 -15.16
CA THR A 351 17.76 8.37 -16.25
C THR A 351 19.13 8.02 -16.81
N GLN A 352 19.29 8.11 -18.13
CA GLN A 352 20.53 7.79 -18.82
C GLN A 352 20.88 8.91 -19.80
N SER A 353 22.18 9.27 -19.87
CA SER A 353 22.63 10.21 -20.89
C SER A 353 22.61 9.58 -22.29
N SER A 354 22.29 10.38 -23.30
CA SER A 354 22.23 9.92 -24.70
C SER A 354 23.58 9.38 -25.21
N SER A 355 24.67 9.77 -24.62
CA SER A 355 26.03 9.27 -24.93
C SER A 355 26.34 7.91 -24.31
N GLU A 356 25.43 7.31 -23.58
CA GLU A 356 25.65 6.07 -22.77
C GLU A 356 26.80 6.19 -21.77
N TYR A 357 27.34 7.41 -21.55
CA TYR A 357 28.47 7.65 -20.67
C TYR A 357 28.09 7.57 -19.20
N SER A 358 26.83 7.79 -18.84
CA SER A 358 26.35 7.75 -17.48
C SER A 358 24.94 7.19 -17.36
N ILE A 359 24.71 6.42 -16.31
CA ILE A 359 23.39 5.97 -15.84
C ILE A 359 23.22 6.52 -14.42
N CYS A 360 22.08 7.21 -14.20
CA CYS A 360 21.68 7.66 -12.87
C CYS A 360 20.38 6.97 -12.50
N PHE A 361 20.23 6.57 -11.25
CA PHE A 361 18.99 5.98 -10.74
C PHE A 361 18.78 6.39 -9.29
N ALA A 362 17.50 6.50 -8.91
CA ALA A 362 17.10 6.84 -7.56
C ALA A 362 16.72 5.60 -6.76
N ILE A 363 17.14 5.56 -5.49
CA ILE A 363 16.84 4.52 -4.50
C ILE A 363 16.48 5.16 -3.16
N ILE A 364 15.96 4.37 -2.22
CA ILE A 364 15.81 4.83 -0.83
C ILE A 364 17.19 4.89 -0.15
N PRO A 365 17.47 5.91 0.69
CA PRO A 365 18.81 6.14 1.25
C PRO A 365 19.36 4.97 2.07
N LYS A 366 18.51 4.20 2.74
CA LYS A 366 18.95 3.02 3.52
C LYS A 366 19.63 1.96 2.66
N ASP A 367 19.32 1.88 1.37
CA ASP A 367 19.89 0.90 0.44
C ASP A 367 21.19 1.41 -0.22
N ALA A 368 21.56 2.67 0.01
CA ALA A 368 22.70 3.32 -0.64
C ALA A 368 24.06 2.63 -0.35
N PRO A 369 24.37 2.22 0.90
CA PRO A 369 25.62 1.47 1.16
C PRO A 369 25.66 0.14 0.40
N ALA A 370 24.59 -0.66 0.46
CA ALA A 370 24.50 -1.94 -0.23
C ALA A 370 24.55 -1.79 -1.76
N ALA A 371 23.97 -0.71 -2.32
CA ALA A 371 24.06 -0.39 -3.74
C ALA A 371 25.51 -0.10 -4.15
N LYS A 372 26.21 0.74 -3.37
CA LYS A 372 27.62 1.07 -3.61
C LYS A 372 28.50 -0.17 -3.62
N ASP A 373 28.35 -1.03 -2.62
CA ASP A 373 29.13 -2.26 -2.51
C ASP A 373 28.85 -3.20 -3.68
N SER A 374 27.57 -3.37 -4.04
CA SER A 374 27.16 -4.23 -5.15
C SER A 374 27.72 -3.77 -6.50
N ILE A 375 27.78 -2.45 -6.74
CA ILE A 375 28.35 -1.88 -7.96
C ILE A 375 29.86 -2.04 -7.97
N ASN A 376 30.53 -1.75 -6.87
CA ASN A 376 31.98 -1.92 -6.74
C ASN A 376 32.42 -3.39 -6.94
N GLU A 377 31.65 -4.35 -6.44
CA GLU A 377 31.89 -5.79 -6.65
C GLU A 377 31.70 -6.17 -8.13
N GLU A 378 30.58 -5.80 -8.72
CA GLU A 378 30.23 -6.16 -10.11
C GLU A 378 31.20 -5.58 -11.13
N PHE A 379 31.64 -4.32 -10.92
CA PHE A 379 32.50 -3.58 -11.85
C PHE A 379 33.92 -3.39 -11.35
N SER A 380 34.36 -4.25 -10.43
CA SER A 380 35.68 -4.13 -9.80
C SER A 380 36.87 -4.02 -10.78
N ARG A 381 36.81 -4.76 -11.88
CA ARG A 381 37.87 -4.75 -12.93
C ARG A 381 37.83 -3.43 -13.71
N GLU A 382 36.68 -3.01 -14.14
CA GLU A 382 36.49 -1.78 -14.91
C GLU A 382 36.87 -0.54 -14.09
N ILE A 383 36.56 -0.56 -12.78
CA ILE A 383 36.94 0.50 -11.84
C ILE A 383 38.47 0.50 -11.63
N ALA A 384 39.10 -0.69 -11.46
CA ALA A 384 40.53 -0.80 -11.26
C ALA A 384 41.36 -0.30 -12.45
N VAL A 385 40.87 -0.44 -13.67
CA VAL A 385 41.54 0.07 -14.89
C VAL A 385 41.11 1.49 -15.26
N GLY A 386 40.20 2.14 -14.47
CA GLY A 386 39.75 3.49 -14.68
C GLY A 386 38.80 3.67 -15.88
N SER A 387 38.21 2.59 -16.40
CA SER A 387 37.19 2.68 -17.47
C SER A 387 35.78 2.98 -16.96
N ILE A 388 35.52 2.75 -15.67
CA ILE A 388 34.32 3.17 -14.93
C ILE A 388 34.78 3.87 -13.65
N ASP A 389 34.17 4.98 -13.34
CA ASP A 389 34.41 5.70 -12.09
C ASP A 389 33.71 4.97 -10.91
N PRO A 390 34.24 5.07 -9.70
CA PRO A 390 33.51 4.62 -8.51
C PRO A 390 32.14 5.29 -8.42
N PRO A 391 31.07 4.54 -8.02
CA PRO A 391 29.73 5.09 -7.99
C PRO A 391 29.63 6.27 -7.01
N VAL A 392 28.99 7.36 -7.46
CA VAL A 392 28.73 8.55 -6.66
C VAL A 392 27.30 8.49 -6.16
N ILE A 393 27.13 8.73 -4.86
CA ILE A 393 25.80 8.76 -4.21
C ILE A 393 25.55 10.17 -3.68
N GLU A 394 24.41 10.73 -4.07
CA GLU A 394 23.93 12.03 -3.63
C GLU A 394 22.60 11.85 -2.89
N GLY A 395 22.57 12.23 -1.61
CA GLY A 395 21.36 12.17 -0.75
C GLY A 395 20.75 13.54 -0.54
N GLY A 396 19.66 13.60 0.27
CA GLY A 396 18.96 14.83 0.55
C GLY A 396 18.16 15.37 -0.65
N LEU A 397 17.68 14.43 -1.48
CA LEU A 397 16.93 14.74 -2.69
C LEU A 397 15.44 14.34 -2.55
N SER A 398 14.60 14.96 -3.37
CA SER A 398 13.19 14.63 -3.55
C SER A 398 12.87 14.45 -5.03
N ILE A 399 11.95 13.56 -5.34
CA ILE A 399 11.36 13.46 -6.69
C ILE A 399 10.05 14.21 -6.68
N VAL A 400 9.84 15.09 -7.64
CA VAL A 400 8.57 15.77 -7.93
C VAL A 400 8.06 15.27 -9.26
N ALA A 401 6.84 14.72 -9.29
CA ALA A 401 6.22 14.17 -10.50
C ALA A 401 4.94 14.92 -10.85
N VAL A 402 4.87 15.43 -12.05
CA VAL A 402 3.68 16.04 -12.65
C VAL A 402 2.99 14.96 -13.49
N VAL A 403 1.71 14.69 -13.20
CA VAL A 403 0.95 13.58 -13.79
C VAL A 403 -0.29 14.08 -14.54
N GLY A 404 -0.53 13.52 -15.73
CA GLY A 404 -1.74 13.79 -16.49
C GLY A 404 -1.75 13.12 -17.86
N SER A 405 -2.84 12.45 -18.21
CA SER A 405 -2.97 11.70 -19.47
C SER A 405 -3.03 12.58 -20.73
N ARG A 406 -3.48 13.83 -20.57
CA ARG A 406 -3.56 14.79 -21.70
C ARG A 406 -2.24 15.51 -21.99
N MET A 407 -1.19 15.32 -21.19
CA MET A 407 0.12 15.93 -21.46
C MET A 407 0.68 15.52 -22.80
N LYS A 408 0.48 14.26 -23.20
CA LYS A 408 0.88 13.69 -24.51
C LYS A 408 0.35 14.47 -25.72
N ARG A 409 -0.82 15.10 -25.59
CA ARG A 409 -1.48 15.84 -26.68
C ARG A 409 -1.41 17.36 -26.50
N SER A 410 -0.66 17.82 -25.50
CA SER A 410 -0.59 19.24 -25.15
C SER A 410 0.83 19.76 -25.31
N SER A 411 1.08 20.43 -26.43
CA SER A 411 2.39 21.03 -26.71
C SER A 411 2.80 22.05 -25.62
N GLY A 412 4.06 22.06 -25.27
CA GLY A 412 4.64 23.04 -24.37
C GLY A 412 4.46 22.76 -22.86
N ILE A 413 3.85 21.63 -22.45
CA ILE A 413 3.69 21.30 -21.02
C ILE A 413 5.05 21.17 -20.32
N SER A 414 6.01 20.43 -20.90
CA SER A 414 7.36 20.30 -20.33
C SER A 414 8.03 21.67 -20.18
N GLY A 415 7.88 22.53 -21.20
CA GLY A 415 8.38 23.92 -21.13
C GLY A 415 7.76 24.72 -19.97
N LYS A 416 6.45 24.60 -19.74
CA LYS A 416 5.77 25.25 -18.60
C LYS A 416 6.27 24.72 -17.25
N VAL A 417 6.43 23.40 -17.10
CA VAL A 417 6.93 22.78 -15.87
C VAL A 417 8.32 23.26 -15.54
N PHE A 418 9.28 23.17 -16.50
CA PHE A 418 10.66 23.58 -16.22
C PHE A 418 10.82 25.09 -16.13
N HIS A 419 10.00 25.88 -16.85
CA HIS A 419 9.96 27.33 -16.66
C HIS A 419 9.48 27.71 -15.25
N ALA A 420 8.44 27.04 -14.74
CA ALA A 420 7.95 27.28 -13.38
C ALA A 420 9.02 26.94 -12.32
N LEU A 421 9.70 25.80 -12.43
CA LEU A 421 10.80 25.43 -11.56
C LEU A 421 11.93 26.46 -11.60
N GLY A 422 12.40 26.82 -12.79
CA GLY A 422 13.48 27.80 -12.97
C GLY A 422 13.12 29.21 -12.46
N ARG A 423 11.89 29.69 -12.72
CA ARG A 423 11.40 30.96 -12.22
C ARG A 423 11.39 31.06 -10.69
N ASN A 424 11.13 29.93 -10.02
CA ASN A 424 11.15 29.84 -8.57
C ASN A 424 12.54 29.51 -7.99
N GLY A 425 13.59 29.50 -8.82
CA GLY A 425 14.95 29.21 -8.37
C GLY A 425 15.20 27.78 -7.95
N VAL A 426 14.40 26.85 -8.48
CA VAL A 426 14.55 25.41 -8.20
C VAL A 426 15.51 24.81 -9.21
N ASN A 427 16.62 24.25 -8.72
CA ASN A 427 17.57 23.50 -9.57
C ASN A 427 17.08 22.07 -9.77
N VAL A 428 17.12 21.62 -11.03
CA VAL A 428 16.73 20.24 -11.40
C VAL A 428 18.01 19.40 -11.55
N VAL A 429 18.18 18.41 -10.69
CA VAL A 429 19.35 17.52 -10.64
C VAL A 429 19.26 16.44 -11.71
N ALA A 430 18.08 15.85 -11.90
CA ALA A 430 17.83 14.83 -12.91
C ALA A 430 16.37 14.92 -13.41
N ILE A 431 16.14 14.42 -14.61
CA ILE A 431 14.81 14.39 -15.24
C ILE A 431 14.57 12.98 -15.76
N ALA A 432 13.35 12.49 -15.56
CA ALA A 432 12.86 11.28 -16.21
C ALA A 432 11.46 11.52 -16.78
N GLN A 433 11.25 11.10 -18.03
CA GLN A 433 9.95 11.09 -18.68
C GLN A 433 9.81 9.84 -19.49
N GLY A 434 8.77 9.05 -19.22
CA GLY A 434 8.46 7.86 -19.98
C GLY A 434 7.89 8.19 -21.37
N SER A 435 8.00 7.27 -22.33
CA SER A 435 7.41 7.40 -23.68
C SER A 435 5.88 7.45 -23.67
N SER A 436 5.24 7.10 -22.55
CA SER A 436 3.81 7.26 -22.32
C SER A 436 3.41 8.73 -22.18
N GLU A 437 4.36 9.62 -21.82
CA GLU A 437 4.17 11.04 -21.54
C GLU A 437 3.09 11.30 -20.46
N LEU A 438 2.82 10.32 -19.60
CA LEU A 438 1.85 10.41 -18.52
C LEU A 438 2.40 11.13 -17.30
N ASN A 439 3.72 11.15 -17.16
CA ASN A 439 4.40 11.88 -16.10
C ASN A 439 5.63 12.62 -16.61
N ILE A 440 6.00 13.66 -15.88
CA ILE A 440 7.30 14.34 -15.96
C ILE A 440 7.83 14.34 -14.55
N SER A 441 8.95 13.63 -14.31
CA SER A 441 9.58 13.53 -13.01
C SER A 441 10.87 14.34 -13.00
N ALA A 442 11.03 15.21 -12.00
CA ALA A 442 12.22 16.00 -11.74
C ALA A 442 12.79 15.63 -10.36
N VAL A 443 14.09 15.40 -10.29
CA VAL A 443 14.80 15.27 -9.03
C VAL A 443 15.29 16.66 -8.62
N VAL A 444 14.95 17.07 -7.42
CA VAL A 444 15.31 18.38 -6.83
C VAL A 444 15.92 18.18 -5.44
N THR A 445 16.52 19.22 -4.87
CA THR A 445 16.94 19.13 -3.46
C THR A 445 15.72 19.05 -2.55
N GLN A 446 15.82 18.34 -1.43
CA GLN A 446 14.73 18.23 -0.46
C GLN A 446 14.30 19.60 0.10
N GLN A 447 15.24 20.56 0.17
CA GLN A 447 14.97 21.93 0.60
C GLN A 447 14.08 22.71 -0.38
N ASP A 448 14.15 22.39 -1.66
CA ASP A 448 13.39 23.06 -2.71
C ASP A 448 12.07 22.35 -3.05
N GLU A 449 11.78 21.18 -2.46
CA GLU A 449 10.58 20.41 -2.76
C GLU A 449 9.29 21.22 -2.63
N ALA A 450 9.10 21.92 -1.51
CA ALA A 450 7.91 22.74 -1.29
C ALA A 450 7.74 23.84 -2.34
N LYS A 451 8.85 24.46 -2.78
CA LYS A 451 8.83 25.47 -3.87
C LYS A 451 8.52 24.83 -5.22
N ALA A 452 9.03 23.61 -5.44
CA ALA A 452 8.85 22.90 -6.70
C ALA A 452 7.39 22.44 -6.91
N ILE A 453 6.66 22.17 -5.83
CA ILE A 453 5.26 21.71 -5.87
C ILE A 453 4.29 22.89 -5.95
N ASN A 454 4.60 24.05 -5.32
CA ASN A 454 3.79 25.25 -5.36
C ASN A 454 4.02 26.07 -6.63
#